data_8f3ea5769edb57e1321688d8ac3070ce
#
_entry.id   8f3ea5769edb57e1321688d8ac3070ce
#
_cell.length_a   1.000
_cell.length_b   1.000
_cell.length_c   1.000
_cell.angle_alpha   90.00
_cell.angle_beta   90.00
_cell.angle_gamma   90.00
#
_symmetry.space_group_name_H-M   'P 1'
#
loop_
_entity.id
_entity.type
_entity.pdbx_description
1 polymer ?
#
loop_
_entity_poly.entity_id
_entity_poly.type
_entity_poly.pdbx_seq_one_letter_code
_entity_poly.pdbx_strand_id
1 'polypeptide(L)' 'MPSRDEIAEFSTLIEKLADDQGVHCMDAIIQHCEETGVEVEVAATLLSTHLKARIREEAQSINLIKKSSALPL' A
#
# COMPACT_ATOMS: atom_id res chain seq x y z
N MET A 1 15.02 -10.16 -10.29
CA MET A 1 14.71 -9.58 -8.99
C MET A 1 14.90 -8.08 -9.03
N PRO A 2 13.99 -7.33 -8.44
CA PRO A 2 14.19 -5.88 -8.35
C PRO A 2 15.36 -5.54 -7.44
N SER A 3 16.07 -4.50 -7.79
CA SER A 3 17.19 -4.03 -6.99
C SER A 3 16.69 -3.24 -5.78
N ARG A 4 17.57 -3.01 -4.81
CA ARG A 4 17.24 -2.20 -3.65
C ARG A 4 16.82 -0.80 -4.05
N ASP A 5 17.47 -0.25 -5.08
CA ASP A 5 17.14 1.09 -5.57
C ASP A 5 15.73 1.13 -6.13
N GLU A 6 15.35 0.11 -6.90
CA GLU A 6 14.00 0.03 -7.46
C GLU A 6 12.96 -0.08 -6.35
N ILE A 7 13.23 -0.90 -5.34
CA ILE A 7 12.34 -1.06 -4.20
C ILE A 7 12.21 0.26 -3.44
N ALA A 8 13.31 0.93 -3.20
CA ALA A 8 13.30 2.20 -2.47
C ALA A 8 12.54 3.28 -3.25
N GLU A 9 12.79 3.37 -4.55
CA GLU A 9 12.11 4.37 -5.40
C GLU A 9 10.62 4.13 -5.45
N PHE A 10 10.22 2.90 -5.67
CA PHE A 10 8.80 2.55 -5.73
C PHE A 10 8.12 2.81 -4.40
N SER A 11 8.73 2.38 -3.31
CA SER A 11 8.16 2.56 -1.98
C SER A 11 8.01 4.05 -1.63
N THR A 12 9.02 4.85 -1.94
CA THR A 12 8.96 6.29 -1.71
C THR A 12 7.86 6.93 -2.54
N LEU A 13 7.74 6.51 -3.80
CA LEU A 13 6.69 7.02 -4.68
C LEU A 13 5.30 6.71 -4.11
N ILE A 14 5.09 5.49 -3.67
CA ILE A 14 3.80 5.08 -3.11
C ILE A 14 3.48 5.85 -1.83
N GLU A 15 4.45 5.99 -0.93
CA GLU A 15 4.25 6.75 0.30
C GLU A 15 3.88 8.20 0.01
N LYS A 16 4.59 8.80 -0.91
CA LYS A 16 4.35 10.18 -1.30
C LYS A 16 2.97 10.34 -1.94
N LEU A 17 2.61 9.41 -2.80
CA LEU A 17 1.32 9.42 -3.46
C LEU A 17 0.18 9.28 -2.43
N ALA A 18 0.34 8.38 -1.48
CA ALA A 18 -0.65 8.17 -0.43
C ALA A 18 -0.81 9.42 0.42
N ASP A 19 0.30 10.06 0.79
CA ASP A 19 0.27 11.27 1.59
C ASP A 19 -0.36 12.45 0.83
N ASP A 20 0.01 12.61 -0.44
CA ASP A 20 -0.53 13.69 -1.26
C ASP A 20 -2.03 13.58 -1.46
N GLN A 21 -2.53 12.37 -1.64
CA GLN A 21 -3.95 12.14 -1.89
C GLN A 21 -4.74 11.87 -0.62
N GLY A 22 -4.07 11.68 0.50
CA GLY A 22 -4.73 11.36 1.76
C GLY A 22 -5.40 10.00 1.73
N VAL A 23 -4.82 9.05 1.02
CA VAL A 23 -5.35 7.68 0.92
C VAL A 23 -4.37 6.70 1.55
N HIS A 24 -4.82 5.48 1.74
CA HIS A 24 -3.96 4.42 2.26
C HIS A 24 -2.93 3.99 1.22
N CYS A 25 -1.83 3.42 1.68
CA CYS A 25 -0.79 2.95 0.76
C CYS A 25 -1.32 1.89 -0.20
N MET A 26 -2.21 1.03 0.26
CA MET A 26 -2.84 0.02 -0.60
C MET A 26 -3.58 0.67 -1.76
N ASP A 27 -4.36 1.71 -1.47
CA ASP A 27 -5.09 2.43 -2.51
C ASP A 27 -4.13 3.09 -3.49
N ALA A 28 -3.05 3.68 -2.98
CA ALA A 28 -2.04 4.30 -3.83
C ALA A 28 -1.39 3.27 -4.77
N ILE A 29 -1.11 2.08 -4.25
CA ILE A 29 -0.53 1.01 -5.06
C ILE A 29 -1.47 0.60 -6.17
N ILE A 30 -2.74 0.38 -5.84
CA ILE A 30 -3.74 -0.02 -6.82
C ILE A 30 -3.89 1.03 -7.90
N GLN A 31 -3.98 2.28 -7.50
CA GLN A 31 -4.10 3.40 -8.43
C GLN A 31 -2.91 3.49 -9.36
N HIS A 32 -1.71 3.36 -8.81
CA HIS A 32 -0.49 3.38 -9.61
C HIS A 32 -0.45 2.23 -10.60
N CYS A 33 -0.84 1.04 -10.17
CA CYS A 33 -0.88 -0.13 -11.04
C CYS A 33 -1.86 0.07 -12.19
N GLU A 34 -3.01 0.67 -11.93
CA GLU A 34 -3.99 0.95 -12.96
C GLU A 34 -3.47 1.96 -13.97
N GLU A 35 -2.79 2.99 -13.51
CA GLU A 35 -2.27 4.04 -14.37
C GLU A 35 -1.12 3.55 -15.25
N THR A 36 -0.24 2.72 -14.70
CA THR A 36 0.95 2.26 -15.42
C THR A 36 0.77 0.91 -16.10
N GLY A 37 -0.29 0.21 -15.76
CA GLY A 37 -0.51 -1.14 -16.29
C GLY A 37 0.33 -2.21 -15.63
N VAL A 38 0.98 -1.89 -14.52
CA VAL A 38 1.77 -2.85 -13.75
C VAL A 38 0.83 -3.74 -12.94
N GLU A 39 1.11 -5.03 -12.89
CA GLU A 39 0.31 -5.96 -12.11
C GLU A 39 0.58 -5.77 -10.62
N VAL A 40 -0.47 -5.96 -9.82
CA VAL A 40 -0.36 -5.82 -8.36
C VAL A 40 0.68 -6.77 -7.79
N GLU A 41 0.78 -7.97 -8.35
CA GLU A 41 1.77 -8.95 -7.90
C GLU A 41 3.20 -8.45 -8.11
N VAL A 42 3.44 -7.79 -9.23
CA VAL A 42 4.74 -7.19 -9.51
C VAL A 42 5.02 -6.05 -8.54
N ALA A 43 4.02 -5.22 -8.30
CA ALA A 43 4.15 -4.12 -7.35
C ALA A 43 4.48 -4.65 -5.95
N ALA A 44 3.87 -5.76 -5.56
CA ALA A 44 4.13 -6.36 -4.26
C ALA A 44 5.60 -6.74 -4.06
N THR A 45 6.29 -7.11 -5.13
CA THR A 45 7.72 -7.45 -5.04
C THR A 45 8.59 -6.21 -4.88
N LEU A 46 8.05 -5.03 -5.15
CA LEU A 46 8.79 -3.78 -5.07
C LEU A 46 8.57 -3.04 -3.75
N LEU A 47 7.85 -3.61 -2.82
CA LEU A 47 7.57 -2.98 -1.54
C LEU A 47 8.72 -3.18 -0.57
N SER A 48 9.15 -2.11 0.08
CA SER A 48 10.16 -2.19 1.13
C SER A 48 9.54 -2.78 2.40
N THR A 49 10.40 -3.24 3.31
CA THR A 49 9.95 -3.76 4.60
C THR A 49 9.16 -2.69 5.37
N HIS A 50 9.64 -1.45 5.31
CA HIS A 50 8.97 -0.33 5.97
C HIS A 50 7.55 -0.12 5.42
N LEU A 51 7.42 -0.13 4.11
CA LEU A 51 6.12 0.06 3.47
C LEU A 51 5.19 -1.11 3.76
N LYS A 52 5.71 -2.32 3.74
CA LYS A 52 4.91 -3.51 4.09
C LYS A 52 4.37 -3.42 5.52
N ALA A 53 5.20 -2.97 6.45
CA ALA A 53 4.78 -2.79 7.84
C ALA A 53 3.67 -1.74 7.94
N ARG A 54 3.81 -0.63 7.21
CA ARG A 54 2.81 0.42 7.19
C ARG A 54 1.48 -0.09 6.63
N ILE A 55 1.52 -0.85 5.55
CA ILE A 55 0.32 -1.44 4.96
C ILE A 55 -0.35 -2.40 5.95
N ARG A 56 0.44 -3.18 6.67
CA ARG A 56 -0.09 -4.10 7.67
C ARG A 56 -0.81 -3.34 8.78
N GLU A 57 -0.23 -2.27 9.25
CA GLU A 57 -0.85 -1.44 10.28
C GLU A 57 -2.16 -0.83 9.80
N GLU A 58 -2.17 -0.35 8.58
CA GLU A 58 -3.39 0.20 7.98
C GLU A 58 -4.47 -0.86 7.86
N ALA A 59 -4.10 -2.05 7.44
CA ALA A 59 -5.05 -3.16 7.32
C ALA A 59 -5.61 -3.57 8.67
N GLN A 60 -4.78 -3.58 9.70
CA GLN A 60 -5.24 -3.90 11.05
C GLN A 60 -6.22 -2.85 11.57
N SER A 61 -5.94 -1.59 11.31
CA SER A 61 -6.84 -0.51 11.71
C SER A 61 -8.19 -0.64 11.00
N ILE A 62 -8.17 -0.94 9.72
CA ILE A 62 -9.40 -1.14 8.95
C ILE A 62 -10.19 -2.34 9.49
N ASN A 63 -9.50 -3.42 9.80
CA ASN A 63 -10.15 -4.60 10.35
C ASN A 63 -10.81 -4.33 11.69
N LEU A 64 -10.16 -3.54 12.55
CA LEU A 64 -10.73 -3.17 13.83
C LEU A 64 -12.00 -2.34 13.65
N ILE A 65 -11.98 -1.39 12.75
CA ILE A 65 -13.13 -0.56 12.43
C ILE A 65 -14.26 -1.43 11.87
N LYS A 66 -13.92 -2.33 10.98
CA LYS A 66 -14.88 -3.23 10.38
C LYS A 66 -15.54 -4.12 11.43
N LYS A 67 -14.76 -4.64 12.35
CA LYS A 67 -15.26 -5.46 13.44
C LYS A 67 -16.24 -4.67 14.29
N SER A 68 -15.90 -3.45 14.59
CA SER A 68 -16.79 -2.58 15.37
C SER A 68 -18.10 -2.36 14.65
N SER A 69 -18.06 -2.19 13.34
CA SER A 69 -19.26 -1.99 12.54
C SER A 69 -20.13 -3.23 12.48
N ALA A 70 -19.51 -4.39 12.46
CA ALA A 70 -20.23 -5.65 12.33
C ALA A 70 -20.89 -6.09 13.63
N LEU A 71 -20.32 -5.68 14.75
CA LEU A 71 -20.78 -6.13 16.06
C LEU A 71 -22.14 -5.61 16.51
N PRO A 72 -22.57 -4.44 16.12
CA PRO A 72 -23.85 -3.91 16.64
C PRO A 72 -25.07 -4.72 16.23
N LEU A 73 -24.86 -5.77 15.58
CA LEU A 73 -25.98 -6.65 15.29
C LEU A 73 -26.45 -7.38 16.55
#